data_fced4b259a05b5ef0328910468599aac
#
_entry.id   fced4b259a05b5ef0328910468599aac
#
_cell.length_a   1.000
_cell.length_b   1.000
_cell.length_c   1.000
_cell.angle_alpha   90.00
_cell.angle_beta   90.00
_cell.angle_gamma   90.00
#
_symmetry.space_group_name_H-M   'P 1'
#
loop_
_entity.id
_entity.type
_entity.pdbx_description
1 polymer ?
#
loop_
_entity_poly.entity_id
_entity_poly.type
_entity_poly.pdbx_seq_one_letter_code
_entity_poly.pdbx_strand_id
1 'polypeptide(L)'
;MELWDAYDRNGNKTGEILVRGEPIPEGRYHLVSEVLVRHVDGSYLCMIRSREKPNYPLYPECTAGGSALMGDSPLDCIRRELREETGIEWDDFEEVNVTVRECYATIFYSYLCTVDWPKDQITLQEGETEAYRWLSEEEFIELLNSGRMIPGQPERMEGWFRKMGYLK
;
A
#
# COMPACT_ATOMS: atom_id res chain seq x y z
N MET A 1 -11.25 0.21 -19.17
CA MET A 1 -9.83 0.51 -19.49
C MET A 1 -9.35 1.50 -18.43
N GLU A 2 -8.36 1.13 -17.63
CA GLU A 2 -7.82 1.98 -16.58
C GLU A 2 -6.62 2.75 -17.11
N LEU A 3 -6.63 4.06 -16.93
CA LEU A 3 -5.60 4.98 -17.41
C LEU A 3 -4.80 5.54 -16.24
N TRP A 4 -3.49 5.69 -16.43
CA TRP A 4 -2.57 6.25 -15.49
C TRP A 4 -1.80 7.42 -16.10
N ASP A 5 -1.43 8.40 -15.29
CA ASP A 5 -0.41 9.37 -15.69
C ASP A 5 0.96 8.70 -15.74
N ALA A 6 1.76 9.05 -16.75
CA ALA A 6 3.15 8.66 -16.81
C ALA A 6 4.03 9.64 -16.02
N TYR A 7 4.99 9.11 -15.29
CA TYR A 7 5.95 9.89 -14.52
C TYR A 7 7.38 9.63 -15.00
N ASP A 8 8.26 10.59 -14.84
CA ASP A 8 9.70 10.37 -14.93
C ASP A 8 10.23 9.73 -13.64
N ARG A 9 11.51 9.36 -13.61
CA ARG A 9 12.14 8.75 -12.43
C ARG A 9 12.14 9.63 -11.17
N ASN A 10 11.97 10.92 -11.33
CA ASN A 10 11.95 11.89 -10.24
C ASN A 10 10.52 12.17 -9.72
N GLY A 11 9.51 11.48 -10.27
CA GLY A 11 8.12 11.65 -9.87
C GLY A 11 7.42 12.84 -10.52
N ASN A 12 7.97 13.42 -11.60
CA ASN A 12 7.29 14.48 -12.34
C ASN A 12 6.40 13.87 -13.42
N LYS A 13 5.17 14.39 -13.57
CA LYS A 13 4.29 13.99 -14.67
C LYS A 13 4.90 14.37 -16.02
N THR A 14 4.93 13.44 -16.97
CA THR A 14 5.48 13.67 -18.30
C THR A 14 4.45 14.22 -19.30
N GLY A 15 3.17 14.15 -18.96
CA GLY A 15 2.06 14.48 -19.85
C GLY A 15 1.61 13.31 -20.74
N GLU A 16 2.32 12.18 -20.69
CA GLU A 16 1.94 10.94 -21.38
C GLU A 16 0.96 10.13 -20.52
N ILE A 17 0.20 9.27 -21.18
CA ILE A 17 -0.80 8.40 -20.56
C ILE A 17 -0.36 6.96 -20.71
N LEU A 18 -0.45 6.18 -19.62
CA LEU A 18 -0.24 4.74 -19.59
C LEU A 18 -1.58 4.03 -19.51
N VAL A 19 -1.63 2.81 -20.04
CA VAL A 19 -2.80 1.94 -19.97
C VAL A 19 -2.48 0.73 -19.12
N ARG A 20 -3.29 0.44 -18.12
CA ARG A 20 -3.09 -0.74 -17.26
C ARG A 20 -3.08 -2.02 -18.10
N GLY A 21 -2.06 -2.85 -17.92
CA GLY A 21 -1.87 -4.10 -18.63
C GLY A 21 -1.06 -3.99 -19.92
N GLU A 22 -0.75 -2.77 -20.37
CA GLU A 22 0.17 -2.55 -21.48
C GLU A 22 1.62 -2.35 -20.98
N PRO A 23 2.64 -2.67 -21.79
CA PRO A 23 4.03 -2.41 -21.44
C PRO A 23 4.29 -0.92 -21.19
N ILE A 24 4.95 -0.61 -20.09
CA ILE A 24 5.36 0.76 -19.77
C ILE A 24 6.64 1.09 -20.55
N PRO A 25 6.69 2.20 -21.30
CA PRO A 25 7.88 2.61 -22.03
C PRO A 25 9.10 2.82 -21.12
N GLU A 26 10.29 2.59 -21.64
CA GLU A 26 11.53 2.84 -20.91
C GLU A 26 11.63 4.28 -20.39
N GLY A 27 12.05 4.43 -19.15
CA GLY A 27 12.15 5.73 -18.49
C GLY A 27 10.79 6.35 -18.11
N ARG A 28 9.72 5.57 -18.19
CA ARG A 28 8.39 5.94 -17.68
C ARG A 28 8.01 5.05 -16.53
N TYR A 29 7.25 5.62 -15.62
CA TYR A 29 6.81 4.97 -14.38
C TYR A 29 5.34 5.27 -14.14
N HIS A 30 4.63 4.31 -13.54
CA HIS A 30 3.33 4.60 -12.92
C HIS A 30 3.51 4.81 -11.42
N LEU A 31 2.50 5.38 -10.78
CA LEU A 31 2.52 5.68 -9.36
C LEU A 31 1.63 4.69 -8.61
N VAL A 32 2.12 4.19 -7.49
CA VAL A 32 1.37 3.40 -6.51
C VAL A 32 1.44 4.10 -5.17
N SER A 33 0.31 4.21 -4.48
CA SER A 33 0.28 4.62 -3.07
C SER A 33 -0.12 3.44 -2.19
N GLU A 34 0.54 3.31 -1.05
CA GLU A 34 0.22 2.31 -0.04
C GLU A 34 0.22 2.94 1.36
N VAL A 35 -0.55 2.40 2.29
CA VAL A 35 -0.63 2.89 3.66
C VAL A 35 -0.62 1.75 4.66
N LEU A 36 0.23 1.86 5.67
CA LEU A 36 0.18 1.05 6.89
C LEU A 36 -0.81 1.70 7.86
N VAL A 37 -1.85 0.96 8.23
CA VAL A 37 -2.91 1.46 9.11
C VAL A 37 -2.63 1.04 10.55
N ARG A 38 -2.40 2.01 11.41
CA ARG A 38 -2.26 1.85 12.86
C ARG A 38 -3.53 2.37 13.53
N HIS A 39 -4.03 1.65 14.51
CA HIS A 39 -5.11 2.12 15.39
C HIS A 39 -4.54 2.90 16.58
N VAL A 40 -5.34 3.80 17.17
CA VAL A 40 -4.93 4.60 18.34
C VAL A 40 -4.54 3.76 19.55
N ASP A 41 -5.01 2.50 19.65
CA ASP A 41 -4.60 1.55 20.70
C ASP A 41 -3.24 0.87 20.45
N GLY A 42 -2.58 1.19 19.34
CA GLY A 42 -1.28 0.66 18.95
C GLY A 42 -1.30 -0.59 18.07
N SER A 43 -2.48 -1.16 17.78
CA SER A 43 -2.60 -2.30 16.87
C SER A 43 -2.51 -1.90 15.40
N TYR A 44 -2.22 -2.88 14.53
CA TYR A 44 -2.07 -2.70 13.07
C TYR A 44 -3.10 -3.53 12.32
N LEU A 45 -3.72 -2.93 11.31
CA LEU A 45 -4.62 -3.65 10.40
C LEU A 45 -3.80 -4.60 9.52
N CYS A 46 -4.19 -5.86 9.51
CA CYS A 46 -3.63 -6.87 8.62
C CYS A 46 -4.77 -7.54 7.86
N MET A 47 -4.71 -7.46 6.55
CA MET A 47 -5.64 -8.14 5.66
C MET A 47 -5.04 -9.45 5.16
N ILE A 48 -5.89 -10.38 4.77
CA ILE A 48 -5.49 -11.64 4.13
C ILE A 48 -5.93 -11.56 2.67
N ARG A 49 -4.98 -11.62 1.77
CA ARG A 49 -5.23 -11.54 0.33
C ARG A 49 -6.18 -12.65 -0.12
N SER A 50 -7.05 -12.33 -1.07
CA SER A 50 -7.95 -13.33 -1.66
C SER A 50 -7.16 -14.50 -2.26
N ARG A 51 -7.73 -15.70 -2.14
CA ARG A 51 -7.20 -16.91 -2.80
C ARG A 51 -7.24 -16.82 -4.32
N GLU A 52 -8.04 -15.92 -4.87
CA GLU A 52 -8.16 -15.69 -6.31
C GLU A 52 -7.06 -14.79 -6.87
N LYS A 53 -6.26 -14.17 -6.01
CA LYS A 53 -5.13 -13.33 -6.45
C LYS A 53 -4.08 -14.17 -7.17
N PRO A 54 -3.60 -13.75 -8.36
CA PRO A 54 -2.60 -14.50 -9.12
C PRO A 54 -1.23 -14.56 -8.41
N ASN A 55 -0.94 -13.53 -7.59
CA ASN A 55 0.32 -13.44 -6.85
C ASN A 55 0.05 -13.44 -5.35
N TYR A 56 0.79 -14.25 -4.61
CA TYR A 56 0.75 -14.33 -3.15
C TYR A 56 -0.68 -14.50 -2.58
N PRO A 57 -1.49 -15.48 -3.07
CA PRO A 57 -2.81 -15.75 -2.50
C PRO A 57 -2.68 -16.15 -1.02
N LEU A 58 -3.64 -15.70 -0.20
CA LEU A 58 -3.71 -15.97 1.26
C LEU A 58 -2.53 -15.43 2.08
N TYR A 59 -1.67 -14.60 1.49
CA TYR A 59 -0.61 -13.92 2.24
C TYR A 59 -1.18 -12.80 3.11
N PRO A 60 -0.57 -12.57 4.30
CA PRO A 60 -0.88 -11.39 5.08
C PRO A 60 -0.37 -10.13 4.38
N GLU A 61 -1.22 -9.12 4.36
CA GLU A 61 -0.95 -7.81 3.75
C GLU A 61 -1.35 -6.73 4.73
N CYS A 62 -0.35 -6.03 5.29
CA CYS A 62 -0.57 -5.00 6.31
C CYS A 62 -0.67 -3.59 5.73
N THR A 63 -0.61 -3.46 4.41
CA THR A 63 -0.84 -2.19 3.72
C THR A 63 -2.07 -2.28 2.83
N ALA A 64 -2.87 -1.21 2.79
CA ALA A 64 -3.85 -0.98 1.75
C ALA A 64 -3.23 -0.11 0.66
N GLY A 65 -3.57 -0.33 -0.61
CA GLY A 65 -3.02 0.52 -1.66
C GLY A 65 -3.17 -0.02 -3.07
N GLY A 66 -2.90 0.84 -4.03
CA GLY A 66 -3.00 0.51 -5.44
C GLY A 66 -2.46 1.60 -6.36
N SER A 67 -2.72 1.44 -7.65
CA SER A 67 -2.25 2.36 -8.68
C SER A 67 -3.04 3.67 -8.69
N ALA A 68 -2.34 4.78 -8.79
CA ALA A 68 -2.96 6.08 -9.01
C ALA A 68 -3.62 6.12 -10.39
N LEU A 69 -4.86 6.55 -10.44
CA LEU A 69 -5.57 6.79 -11.68
C LEU A 69 -5.08 8.09 -12.33
N MET A 70 -5.35 8.24 -13.61
CA MET A 70 -5.06 9.49 -14.33
C MET A 70 -5.73 10.66 -13.61
N GLY A 71 -4.94 11.65 -13.24
CA GLY A 71 -5.38 12.83 -12.51
C GLY A 71 -5.20 12.76 -10.99
N ASP A 72 -5.05 11.55 -10.39
CA ASP A 72 -4.82 11.42 -8.96
C ASP A 72 -3.47 12.04 -8.54
N SER A 73 -3.46 12.68 -7.39
CA SER A 73 -2.23 12.85 -6.61
C SER A 73 -1.94 11.58 -5.79
N PRO A 74 -0.73 11.41 -5.23
CA PRO A 74 -0.45 10.30 -4.31
C PRO A 74 -1.43 10.23 -3.14
N LEU A 75 -1.86 11.37 -2.59
CA LEU A 75 -2.84 11.45 -1.50
C LEU A 75 -4.25 11.10 -1.96
N ASP A 76 -4.67 11.52 -3.16
CA ASP A 76 -5.99 11.15 -3.69
C ASP A 76 -6.07 9.64 -3.93
N CYS A 77 -4.99 9.06 -4.46
CA CYS A 77 -4.86 7.62 -4.64
C CYS A 77 -5.02 6.89 -3.31
N ILE A 78 -4.26 7.26 -2.28
CA ILE A 78 -4.30 6.51 -1.00
C ILE A 78 -5.62 6.67 -0.26
N ARG A 79 -6.29 7.83 -0.32
CA ARG A 79 -7.64 8.02 0.23
C ARG A 79 -8.65 7.08 -0.43
N ARG A 80 -8.61 7.00 -1.76
CA ARG A 80 -9.48 6.13 -2.54
C ARG A 80 -9.24 4.66 -2.22
N GLU A 81 -7.98 4.21 -2.30
CA GLU A 81 -7.60 2.82 -2.05
C GLU A 81 -7.92 2.36 -0.63
N LEU A 82 -7.62 3.17 0.39
CA LEU A 82 -7.95 2.86 1.78
C LEU A 82 -9.45 2.65 1.97
N ARG A 83 -10.26 3.52 1.39
CA ARG A 83 -11.73 3.41 1.45
C ARG A 83 -12.23 2.19 0.69
N GLU A 84 -11.72 1.91 -0.51
CA GLU A 84 -12.16 0.79 -1.35
C GLU A 84 -11.80 -0.56 -0.72
N GLU A 85 -10.61 -0.70 -0.17
CA GLU A 85 -10.13 -1.96 0.39
C GLU A 85 -10.58 -2.23 1.83
N THR A 86 -10.87 -1.19 2.61
CA THR A 86 -11.12 -1.33 4.06
C THR A 86 -12.39 -0.66 4.56
N GLY A 87 -12.99 0.22 3.78
CA GLY A 87 -14.10 1.07 4.21
C GLY A 87 -13.69 2.26 5.08
N ILE A 88 -12.41 2.36 5.46
CA ILE A 88 -11.93 3.47 6.31
C ILE A 88 -11.86 4.75 5.49
N GLU A 89 -12.51 5.81 5.99
CA GLU A 89 -12.40 7.17 5.48
C GLU A 89 -11.47 7.97 6.38
N TRP A 90 -10.33 8.41 5.84
CA TRP A 90 -9.29 9.11 6.59
C TRP A 90 -8.57 10.14 5.72
N ASP A 91 -8.07 11.21 6.33
CA ASP A 91 -7.40 12.31 5.61
C ASP A 91 -6.01 12.65 6.14
N ASP A 92 -5.64 12.14 7.33
CA ASP A 92 -4.35 12.43 7.96
C ASP A 92 -3.36 11.29 7.68
N PHE A 93 -2.48 11.53 6.70
CA PHE A 93 -1.45 10.59 6.26
C PHE A 93 -0.06 11.17 6.43
N GLU A 94 0.82 10.41 7.07
CA GLU A 94 2.25 10.70 7.15
C GLU A 94 2.97 9.95 6.02
N GLU A 95 3.61 10.69 5.08
CA GLU A 95 4.49 10.09 4.08
C GLU A 95 5.76 9.60 4.77
N VAL A 96 6.05 8.33 4.69
CA VAL A 96 7.20 7.71 5.35
C VAL A 96 8.34 7.37 4.41
N ASN A 97 8.05 7.15 3.13
CA ASN A 97 9.07 6.90 2.12
C ASN A 97 8.51 7.05 0.69
N VAL A 98 9.42 7.31 -0.26
CA VAL A 98 9.17 7.22 -1.70
C VAL A 98 10.24 6.31 -2.31
N THR A 99 9.82 5.25 -2.99
CA THR A 99 10.72 4.22 -3.53
C THR A 99 10.48 4.02 -5.02
N VAL A 100 11.53 4.12 -5.83
CA VAL A 100 11.48 3.75 -7.26
C VAL A 100 11.88 2.29 -7.42
N ARG A 101 11.05 1.50 -8.09
CA ARG A 101 11.30 0.10 -8.45
C ARG A 101 11.41 -0.02 -9.95
N GLU A 102 12.64 0.00 -10.46
CA GLU A 102 12.96 -0.03 -11.89
C GLU A 102 12.37 -1.27 -12.61
N CYS A 103 12.47 -2.44 -11.96
CA CYS A 103 11.99 -3.69 -12.54
C CYS A 103 10.47 -3.75 -12.74
N TYR A 104 9.72 -2.88 -12.08
CA TYR A 104 8.26 -2.77 -12.22
C TYR A 104 7.83 -1.45 -12.84
N ALA A 105 8.78 -0.59 -13.22
CA ALA A 105 8.52 0.76 -13.71
C ALA A 105 7.51 1.52 -12.79
N THR A 106 7.75 1.46 -11.46
CA THR A 106 6.81 1.94 -10.45
C THR A 106 7.48 2.86 -9.45
N ILE A 107 6.80 3.95 -9.11
CA ILE A 107 7.13 4.82 -7.98
C ILE A 107 6.11 4.54 -6.87
N PHE A 108 6.59 4.06 -5.72
CA PHE A 108 5.78 3.81 -4.54
C PHE A 108 5.86 4.98 -3.57
N TYR A 109 4.70 5.52 -3.20
CA TYR A 109 4.52 6.43 -2.08
C TYR A 109 3.98 5.63 -0.90
N SER A 110 4.77 5.50 0.15
CA SER A 110 4.42 4.74 1.35
C SER A 110 4.03 5.68 2.48
N TYR A 111 2.85 5.45 3.04
CA TYR A 111 2.24 6.26 4.10
C TYR A 111 2.01 5.45 5.36
N LEU A 112 1.90 6.17 6.48
CA LEU A 112 1.32 5.71 7.74
C LEU A 112 0.08 6.55 8.03
N CYS A 113 -0.98 5.93 8.54
CA CYS A 113 -2.07 6.65 9.20
C CYS A 113 -2.37 6.03 10.56
N THR A 114 -2.75 6.87 11.53
CA THR A 114 -3.20 6.43 12.84
C THR A 114 -4.67 6.78 12.98
N VAL A 115 -5.51 5.75 13.03
CA VAL A 115 -6.97 5.91 12.97
C VAL A 115 -7.63 5.61 14.32
N ASP A 116 -8.72 6.31 14.61
CA ASP A 116 -9.69 5.96 15.65
C ASP A 116 -10.97 5.45 14.97
N TRP A 117 -10.86 4.27 14.35
CA TRP A 117 -11.91 3.63 13.57
C TRP A 117 -12.44 2.40 14.29
N PRO A 118 -13.77 2.16 14.33
CA PRO A 118 -14.30 0.95 14.94
C PRO A 118 -13.72 -0.30 14.30
N LYS A 119 -13.03 -1.13 15.09
CA LYS A 119 -12.28 -2.29 14.59
C LYS A 119 -13.12 -3.36 13.92
N ASP A 120 -14.41 -3.42 14.25
CA ASP A 120 -15.40 -4.34 13.67
C ASP A 120 -16.11 -3.76 12.44
N GLN A 121 -15.79 -2.53 12.03
CA GLN A 121 -16.38 -1.85 10.86
C GLN A 121 -15.40 -1.77 9.69
N ILE A 122 -14.70 -2.86 9.40
CA ILE A 122 -13.89 -2.99 8.19
C ILE A 122 -14.74 -3.66 7.12
N THR A 123 -14.80 -3.02 5.95
CA THR A 123 -15.48 -3.55 4.77
C THR A 123 -14.44 -4.00 3.76
N LEU A 124 -14.37 -5.30 3.51
CA LEU A 124 -13.40 -5.88 2.58
C LEU A 124 -13.87 -5.76 1.13
N GLN A 125 -12.94 -5.44 0.25
CA GLN A 125 -13.20 -5.42 -1.19
C GLN A 125 -13.26 -6.86 -1.72
N GLU A 126 -14.38 -7.21 -2.37
CA GLU A 126 -14.60 -8.52 -2.97
C GLU A 126 -13.52 -8.84 -4.03
N GLY A 127 -12.98 -10.05 -3.99
CA GLY A 127 -11.93 -10.50 -4.90
C GLY A 127 -10.51 -10.02 -4.54
N GLU A 128 -10.39 -9.01 -3.66
CA GLU A 128 -9.10 -8.50 -3.21
C GLU A 128 -8.66 -9.13 -1.89
N THR A 129 -9.57 -9.22 -0.92
CA THR A 129 -9.27 -9.61 0.46
C THR A 129 -10.32 -10.58 0.99
N GLU A 130 -9.91 -11.66 1.68
CA GLU A 130 -10.83 -12.65 2.27
C GLU A 130 -11.17 -12.39 3.73
N ALA A 131 -10.21 -11.84 4.48
CA ALA A 131 -10.34 -11.62 5.91
C ALA A 131 -9.45 -10.47 6.37
N TYR A 132 -9.71 -9.98 7.57
CA TYR A 132 -8.83 -9.04 8.25
C TYR A 132 -8.70 -9.37 9.74
N ARG A 133 -7.66 -8.85 10.34
CA ARG A 133 -7.48 -8.84 11.79
C ARG A 133 -6.63 -7.64 12.21
N TRP A 134 -6.79 -7.23 13.44
CA TRP A 134 -5.92 -6.25 14.07
C TRP A 134 -4.84 -6.98 14.85
N LEU A 135 -3.58 -6.79 14.46
CA LEU A 135 -2.42 -7.34 15.14
C LEU A 135 -2.01 -6.42 16.27
N SER A 136 -1.66 -6.96 17.44
CA SER A 136 -0.92 -6.17 18.41
C SER A 136 0.43 -5.71 17.83
N GLU A 137 1.06 -4.72 18.43
CA GLU A 137 2.39 -4.28 17.99
C GLU A 137 3.40 -5.44 18.01
N GLU A 138 3.35 -6.30 19.01
CA GLU A 138 4.21 -7.48 19.12
C GLU A 138 3.96 -8.48 17.98
N GLU A 139 2.71 -8.81 17.70
CA GLU A 139 2.32 -9.69 16.59
C GLU A 139 2.72 -9.12 15.23
N PHE A 140 2.60 -7.80 15.06
CA PHE A 140 3.04 -7.12 13.84
C PHE A 140 4.56 -7.20 13.66
N ILE A 141 5.35 -6.95 14.73
CA ILE A 141 6.81 -7.07 14.71
C ILE A 141 7.23 -8.52 14.41
N GLU A 142 6.56 -9.51 15.00
CA GLU A 142 6.80 -10.92 14.69
C GLU A 142 6.55 -11.22 13.21
N LEU A 143 5.41 -10.78 12.65
CA LEU A 143 5.09 -10.96 11.24
C LEU A 143 6.12 -10.29 10.33
N LEU A 144 6.49 -9.03 10.65
CA LEU A 144 7.49 -8.25 9.90
C LEU A 144 8.84 -8.97 9.79
N ASN A 145 9.28 -9.63 10.88
CA ASN A 145 10.56 -10.35 10.93
C ASN A 145 10.47 -11.83 10.51
N SER A 146 9.29 -12.32 10.16
CA SER A 146 9.05 -13.74 9.85
C SER A 146 9.40 -14.15 8.42
N GLY A 147 9.57 -13.20 7.51
CA GLY A 147 9.68 -13.46 6.06
C GLY A 147 8.38 -13.91 5.39
N ARG A 148 7.23 -13.84 6.09
CA ARG A 148 5.92 -14.25 5.56
C ARG A 148 5.10 -13.12 4.95
N MET A 149 5.61 -11.89 4.95
CA MET A 149 5.00 -10.77 4.23
C MET A 149 5.35 -10.85 2.73
N ILE A 150 4.56 -10.16 1.91
CA ILE A 150 4.84 -10.06 0.49
C ILE A 150 6.21 -9.40 0.30
N PRO A 151 7.14 -10.02 -0.47
CA PRO A 151 8.45 -9.44 -0.75
C PRO A 151 8.35 -8.02 -1.31
N GLY A 152 9.17 -7.12 -0.81
CA GLY A 152 9.19 -5.72 -1.19
C GLY A 152 8.35 -4.80 -0.30
N GLN A 153 7.31 -5.29 0.38
CA GLN A 153 6.52 -4.44 1.30
C GLN A 153 7.33 -3.96 2.51
N PRO A 154 8.01 -4.84 3.27
CA PRO A 154 8.84 -4.39 4.40
C PRO A 154 9.95 -3.44 3.98
N GLU A 155 10.57 -3.69 2.84
CA GLU A 155 11.71 -2.90 2.35
C GLU A 155 11.30 -1.47 1.98
N ARG A 156 10.08 -1.25 1.48
CA ARG A 156 9.60 0.10 1.15
C ARG A 156 9.46 1.01 2.37
N MET A 157 9.21 0.43 3.54
CA MET A 157 9.08 1.17 4.81
C MET A 157 10.23 0.90 5.80
N GLU A 158 11.31 0.28 5.35
CA GLU A 158 12.43 -0.17 6.20
C GLU A 158 12.98 0.94 7.09
N GLY A 159 13.15 2.15 6.55
CA GLY A 159 13.66 3.29 7.32
C GLY A 159 12.77 3.64 8.51
N TRP A 160 11.45 3.59 8.33
CA TRP A 160 10.50 3.83 9.41
C TRP A 160 10.53 2.68 10.43
N PHE A 161 10.54 1.43 9.98
CA PHE A 161 10.61 0.27 10.88
C PHE A 161 11.90 0.26 11.72
N ARG A 162 13.04 0.66 11.14
CA ARG A 162 14.30 0.81 11.89
C ARG A 162 14.21 1.91 12.94
N LYS A 163 13.63 3.07 12.60
CA LYS A 163 13.40 4.19 13.54
C LYS A 163 12.53 3.76 14.73
N MET A 164 11.54 2.91 14.49
CA MET A 164 10.66 2.36 15.53
C MET A 164 11.30 1.21 16.32
N GLY A 165 12.45 0.68 15.89
CA GLY A 165 13.07 -0.49 16.53
C GLY A 165 12.38 -1.82 16.22
N TYR A 166 11.61 -1.90 15.14
CA TYR A 166 10.82 -3.08 14.76
C TYR A 166 11.61 -4.14 13.99
N LEU A 167 12.69 -3.75 13.33
CA LEU A 167 13.56 -4.69 12.61
C LEU A 167 14.67 -5.22 13.51
N LYS A 168 14.89 -6.54 13.45
CA LYS A 168 15.95 -7.25 14.16
C LYS A 168 17.26 -7.24 13.39
#